data_cf24ffd41f8d399374f9cf74c165159d
#
_entry.id   cf24ffd41f8d399374f9cf74c165159d
#
_cell.length_a   1.000
_cell.length_b   1.000
_cell.length_c   1.000
_cell.angle_alpha   90.00
_cell.angle_beta   90.00
_cell.angle_gamma   90.00
#
_symmetry.space_group_name_H-M   'P 1'
#
loop_
_entity.id
_entity.type
_entity.pdbx_description
1 polymer ?
#
loop_
_entity_poly.entity_id
_entity_poly.type
_entity_poly.pdbx_seq_one_letter_code
_entity_poly.pdbx_strand_id
1 'polypeptide(L)'
;MVEFSEPVQKDSFILGLDVSTFCTGFSIWNLEKDKLEKAGFIPLKNLNSWHEKVDAVCSVLEEIKENTNKVTYIAIEDILQKFIVGKSSIKTIITLAGFNYVIQRKCYEIYNITPVLFNVLRSRNLADCSVPRGVKSKDFILRRVCELHPEVKNQLPLMKTKNEFAKEAWDVSDAIVVGRAAAATLLPDRPKEIVKETPVPEEDLIDF
;
A
#
# COMPACT_ATOMS: atom_id res chain seq x y z
N MET A 1 -19.55 0.08 -2.51
CA MET A 1 -19.02 -1.29 -2.73
C MET A 1 -17.83 -1.12 -3.64
N VAL A 2 -16.69 -1.77 -3.38
CA VAL A 2 -15.55 -1.79 -4.31
C VAL A 2 -15.87 -2.90 -5.32
N GLU A 3 -16.04 -2.57 -6.58
CA GLU A 3 -16.37 -3.53 -7.62
C GLU A 3 -15.22 -3.60 -8.64
N PHE A 4 -14.71 -4.81 -8.85
CA PHE A 4 -13.85 -5.13 -9.98
C PHE A 4 -14.74 -5.66 -11.11
N SER A 5 -14.60 -5.10 -12.29
CA SER A 5 -15.52 -5.34 -13.41
C SER A 5 -15.33 -6.67 -14.14
N GLU A 6 -14.23 -7.38 -13.87
CA GLU A 6 -13.90 -8.62 -14.59
C GLU A 6 -13.61 -9.78 -13.65
N PRO A 7 -13.93 -11.03 -14.07
CA PRO A 7 -13.61 -12.23 -13.30
C PRO A 7 -12.08 -12.41 -13.19
N VAL A 8 -11.64 -12.99 -12.07
CA VAL A 8 -10.24 -13.30 -11.83
C VAL A 8 -9.71 -14.24 -12.91
N GLN A 9 -8.69 -13.80 -13.63
CA GLN A 9 -8.02 -14.60 -14.65
C GLN A 9 -6.86 -15.39 -14.02
N LYS A 10 -6.53 -16.53 -14.62
CA LYS A 10 -5.35 -17.31 -14.25
C LYS A 10 -4.07 -16.48 -14.41
N ASP A 11 -3.11 -16.63 -13.50
CA ASP A 11 -1.85 -15.86 -13.46
C ASP A 11 -2.03 -14.33 -13.33
N SER A 12 -3.11 -13.86 -12.70
CA SER A 12 -3.36 -12.45 -12.48
C SER A 12 -2.56 -11.89 -11.31
N PHE A 13 -2.08 -10.65 -11.48
CA PHE A 13 -1.39 -9.91 -10.42
C PHE A 13 -2.15 -8.63 -10.06
N ILE A 14 -2.08 -8.27 -8.79
CA ILE A 14 -2.54 -6.98 -8.29
C ILE A 14 -1.33 -6.10 -8.04
N LEU A 15 -1.38 -4.87 -8.52
CA LEU A 15 -0.49 -3.80 -8.11
C LEU A 15 -1.20 -2.99 -7.01
N GLY A 16 -0.67 -3.04 -5.78
CA GLY A 16 -1.11 -2.21 -4.65
C GLY A 16 -0.22 -0.98 -4.51
N LEU A 17 -0.79 0.20 -4.32
CA LEU A 17 -0.07 1.46 -4.19
C LEU A 17 -0.54 2.27 -2.99
N ASP A 18 0.42 2.77 -2.20
CA ASP A 18 0.24 3.89 -1.26
C ASP A 18 0.94 5.12 -1.83
N VAL A 19 0.14 6.09 -2.31
CA VAL A 19 0.64 7.23 -3.10
C VAL A 19 0.82 8.46 -2.24
N SER A 20 2.07 8.91 -2.09
CA SER A 20 2.38 10.19 -1.44
C SER A 20 3.43 10.99 -2.21
N THR A 21 3.55 12.29 -1.90
CA THR A 21 4.52 13.19 -2.56
C THR A 21 5.95 13.07 -2.01
N PHE A 22 6.18 12.24 -1.00
CA PHE A 22 7.48 12.00 -0.38
C PHE A 22 8.04 10.62 -0.67
N CYS A 23 7.15 9.63 -0.70
CA CYS A 23 7.47 8.24 -0.97
C CYS A 23 6.20 7.53 -1.45
N THR A 24 6.27 6.81 -2.55
CA THR A 24 5.17 5.95 -2.98
C THR A 24 5.55 4.51 -2.73
N GLY A 25 4.79 3.83 -1.87
CA GLY A 25 4.92 2.40 -1.64
C GLY A 25 4.24 1.59 -2.75
N PHE A 26 4.77 0.42 -3.08
CA PHE A 26 4.12 -0.52 -3.99
C PHE A 26 4.22 -1.97 -3.52
N SER A 27 3.24 -2.78 -3.92
CA SER A 27 3.21 -4.24 -3.71
C SER A 27 2.67 -4.97 -4.93
N ILE A 28 3.17 -6.17 -5.19
CA ILE A 28 2.74 -7.04 -6.29
C ILE A 28 2.26 -8.36 -5.69
N TRP A 29 0.97 -8.64 -5.85
CA TRP A 29 0.30 -9.82 -5.37
C TRP A 29 -0.04 -10.78 -6.49
N ASN A 30 0.36 -12.03 -6.36
CA ASN A 30 -0.06 -13.11 -7.23
C ASN A 30 -1.40 -13.67 -6.73
N LEU A 31 -2.47 -13.52 -7.51
CA LEU A 31 -3.81 -13.96 -7.12
C LEU A 31 -3.95 -15.49 -7.13
N GLU A 32 -3.28 -16.18 -8.04
CA GLU A 32 -3.37 -17.64 -8.11
C GLU A 32 -2.74 -18.31 -6.89
N LYS A 33 -1.60 -17.78 -6.45
CA LYS A 33 -0.88 -18.30 -5.28
C LYS A 33 -1.33 -17.66 -3.96
N ASP A 34 -2.20 -16.65 -4.03
CA ASP A 34 -2.56 -15.77 -2.90
C ASP A 34 -1.33 -15.30 -2.10
N LYS A 35 -0.30 -14.81 -2.81
CA LYS A 35 1.00 -14.53 -2.23
C LYS A 35 1.56 -13.19 -2.66
N LEU A 36 2.23 -12.50 -1.72
CA LEU A 36 3.06 -11.34 -2.03
C LEU A 36 4.33 -11.78 -2.76
N GLU A 37 4.54 -11.30 -3.98
CA GLU A 37 5.73 -11.61 -4.78
C GLU A 37 6.82 -10.54 -4.64
N LYS A 38 6.43 -9.27 -4.63
CA LYS A 38 7.37 -8.14 -4.53
C LYS A 38 6.72 -6.98 -3.79
N ALA A 39 7.52 -6.26 -3.01
CA ALA A 39 7.15 -4.97 -2.45
C ALA A 39 8.35 -4.02 -2.49
N GLY A 40 8.08 -2.73 -2.47
CA GLY A 40 9.13 -1.72 -2.50
C GLY A 40 8.58 -0.32 -2.42
N PHE A 41 9.45 0.65 -2.63
CA PHE A 41 9.11 2.06 -2.57
C PHE A 41 9.82 2.89 -3.62
N ILE A 42 9.25 4.04 -3.92
CA ILE A 42 9.76 5.04 -4.87
C ILE A 42 10.06 6.30 -4.08
N PRO A 43 11.33 6.65 -3.85
CA PRO A 43 11.70 7.82 -3.07
C PRO A 43 11.46 9.10 -3.90
N LEU A 44 10.62 10.01 -3.38
CA LEU A 44 10.24 11.26 -4.06
C LEU A 44 10.68 12.51 -3.31
N LYS A 45 11.23 12.35 -2.09
CA LYS A 45 11.55 13.46 -1.19
C LYS A 45 12.55 14.45 -1.79
N ASN A 46 13.53 13.98 -2.55
CA ASN A 46 14.61 14.80 -3.09
C ASN A 46 14.30 15.36 -4.49
N LEU A 47 13.12 15.10 -5.02
CA LEU A 47 12.66 15.64 -6.29
C LEU A 47 11.93 16.97 -6.06
N ASN A 48 12.27 17.99 -6.85
CA ASN A 48 11.86 19.36 -6.60
C ASN A 48 10.50 19.71 -7.22
N SER A 49 10.16 19.09 -8.34
CA SER A 49 8.94 19.38 -9.09
C SER A 49 7.95 18.21 -9.08
N TRP A 50 6.69 18.52 -9.32
CA TRP A 50 5.65 17.52 -9.53
C TRP A 50 5.93 16.64 -10.74
N HIS A 51 6.47 17.23 -11.81
CA HIS A 51 6.82 16.50 -13.04
C HIS A 51 7.85 15.42 -12.75
N GLU A 52 8.97 15.79 -12.11
CA GLU A 52 10.00 14.81 -11.70
C GLU A 52 9.46 13.68 -10.84
N LYS A 53 8.54 14.00 -9.90
CA LYS A 53 7.90 12.98 -9.04
C LYS A 53 6.99 12.05 -9.82
N VAL A 54 6.18 12.60 -10.72
CA VAL A 54 5.30 11.81 -11.59
C VAL A 54 6.13 10.91 -12.51
N ASP A 55 7.18 11.46 -13.14
CA ASP A 55 8.06 10.72 -14.02
C ASP A 55 8.77 9.57 -13.28
N ALA A 56 9.25 9.83 -12.05
CA ALA A 56 9.87 8.78 -11.23
C ALA A 56 8.88 7.64 -10.90
N VAL A 57 7.63 7.97 -10.60
CA VAL A 57 6.59 6.94 -10.38
C VAL A 57 6.30 6.20 -11.68
N CYS A 58 6.12 6.90 -12.80
CA CYS A 58 5.85 6.29 -14.11
C CYS A 58 6.96 5.31 -14.53
N SER A 59 8.23 5.70 -14.36
CA SER A 59 9.37 4.83 -14.71
C SER A 59 9.32 3.49 -13.96
N VAL A 60 8.99 3.52 -12.65
CA VAL A 60 8.86 2.28 -11.88
C VAL A 60 7.61 1.48 -12.27
N LEU A 61 6.51 2.15 -12.57
CA LEU A 61 5.28 1.49 -13.04
C LEU A 61 5.52 0.78 -14.38
N GLU A 62 6.25 1.40 -15.30
CA GLU A 62 6.65 0.81 -16.59
C GLU A 62 7.58 -0.39 -16.39
N GLU A 63 8.59 -0.26 -15.51
CA GLU A 63 9.46 -1.39 -15.14
C GLU A 63 8.66 -2.57 -14.55
N ILE A 64 7.69 -2.29 -13.67
CA ILE A 64 6.81 -3.31 -13.10
C ILE A 64 6.00 -3.98 -14.22
N LYS A 65 5.44 -3.22 -15.15
CA LYS A 65 4.68 -3.74 -16.30
C LYS A 65 5.52 -4.66 -17.16
N GLU A 66 6.75 -4.28 -17.47
CA GLU A 66 7.67 -5.10 -18.29
C GLU A 66 8.05 -6.41 -17.59
N ASN A 67 8.30 -6.35 -16.27
CA ASN A 67 8.75 -7.50 -15.50
C ASN A 67 7.59 -8.37 -14.96
N THR A 68 6.36 -7.84 -14.98
CA THR A 68 5.17 -8.52 -14.46
C THR A 68 4.06 -8.48 -15.51
N ASN A 69 4.22 -9.23 -16.58
CA ASN A 69 3.40 -9.19 -17.80
C ASN A 69 1.87 -9.37 -17.60
N LYS A 70 1.38 -9.49 -16.37
CA LYS A 70 -0.02 -9.83 -16.07
C LYS A 70 -0.62 -9.06 -14.90
N VAL A 71 -0.21 -7.80 -14.68
CA VAL A 71 -0.97 -6.91 -13.79
C VAL A 71 -2.36 -6.72 -14.42
N THR A 72 -3.39 -7.21 -13.76
CA THR A 72 -4.78 -7.13 -14.21
C THR A 72 -5.64 -6.28 -13.30
N TYR A 73 -5.15 -5.96 -12.10
CA TYR A 73 -5.85 -5.12 -11.14
C TYR A 73 -4.88 -4.13 -10.52
N ILE A 74 -5.36 -2.90 -10.29
CA ILE A 74 -4.60 -1.87 -9.59
C ILE A 74 -5.46 -1.36 -8.43
N ALA A 75 -4.90 -1.42 -7.23
CA ALA A 75 -5.51 -0.93 -6.01
C ALA A 75 -4.69 0.23 -5.44
N ILE A 76 -5.32 1.34 -5.12
CA ILE A 76 -4.66 2.53 -4.56
C ILE A 76 -5.31 2.88 -3.24
N GLU A 77 -4.51 3.24 -2.22
CA GLU A 77 -5.05 3.78 -0.98
C GLU A 77 -5.78 5.09 -1.27
N ASP A 78 -7.06 5.16 -0.83
CA ASP A 78 -7.86 6.37 -0.96
C ASP A 78 -7.39 7.42 0.03
N ILE A 79 -7.44 8.67 -0.39
CA ILE A 79 -7.00 9.79 0.44
C ILE A 79 -8.02 9.98 1.55
N LEU A 80 -7.52 10.20 2.79
CA LEU A 80 -8.35 10.57 3.92
C LEU A 80 -9.08 11.87 3.62
N GLN A 81 -10.37 11.76 3.29
CA GLN A 81 -11.24 12.91 3.00
C GLN A 81 -11.61 13.72 4.25
N LYS A 82 -11.26 13.22 5.45
CA LYS A 82 -11.57 13.91 6.71
C LYS A 82 -10.42 14.81 7.14
N PHE A 83 -10.69 16.10 7.14
CA PHE A 83 -9.83 17.08 7.78
C PHE A 83 -9.80 16.83 9.30
N ILE A 84 -8.63 16.49 9.82
CA ILE A 84 -8.39 16.39 11.25
C ILE A 84 -7.62 17.65 11.66
N VAL A 85 -8.26 18.52 12.42
CA VAL A 85 -7.68 19.76 12.94
C VAL A 85 -6.34 19.42 13.64
N GLY A 86 -5.28 20.14 13.27
CA GLY A 86 -3.95 19.98 13.86
C GLY A 86 -3.06 18.88 13.25
N LYS A 87 -3.58 18.00 12.37
CA LYS A 87 -2.75 16.93 11.75
C LYS A 87 -2.27 17.25 10.33
N SER A 88 -3.05 17.99 9.55
CA SER A 88 -2.66 18.33 8.17
C SER A 88 -3.25 19.67 7.76
N SER A 89 -2.51 20.46 6.97
CA SER A 89 -3.04 21.67 6.37
C SER A 89 -3.94 21.34 5.18
N ILE A 90 -4.90 22.23 4.88
CA ILE A 90 -5.74 22.12 3.68
C ILE A 90 -4.87 22.02 2.41
N LYS A 91 -3.79 22.80 2.35
CA LYS A 91 -2.83 22.75 1.25
C LYS A 91 -2.21 21.36 1.08
N THR A 92 -1.84 20.71 2.18
CA THR A 92 -1.29 19.34 2.15
C THR A 92 -2.30 18.35 1.60
N ILE A 93 -3.56 18.42 2.04
CA ILE A 93 -4.63 17.53 1.57
C ILE A 93 -4.87 17.71 0.08
N ILE A 94 -4.99 18.95 -0.39
CA ILE A 94 -5.20 19.25 -1.82
C ILE A 94 -4.01 18.76 -2.65
N THR A 95 -2.77 18.94 -2.15
CA THR A 95 -1.55 18.47 -2.83
C THR A 95 -1.53 16.96 -2.95
N LEU A 96 -1.82 16.24 -1.86
CA LEU A 96 -1.88 14.77 -1.88
C LEU A 96 -3.00 14.26 -2.78
N ALA A 97 -4.19 14.88 -2.72
CA ALA A 97 -5.31 14.51 -3.56
C ALA A 97 -5.00 14.70 -5.06
N GLY A 98 -4.42 15.82 -5.40
CA GLY A 98 -4.01 16.10 -6.78
C GLY A 98 -2.96 15.10 -7.27
N PHE A 99 -1.94 14.82 -6.46
CA PHE A 99 -0.88 13.87 -6.83
C PHE A 99 -1.43 12.45 -7.01
N ASN A 100 -2.26 11.99 -6.07
CA ASN A 100 -2.91 10.68 -6.16
C ASN A 100 -3.77 10.57 -7.43
N TYR A 101 -4.55 11.60 -7.76
CA TYR A 101 -5.36 11.62 -8.99
C TYR A 101 -4.51 11.54 -10.26
N VAL A 102 -3.37 12.25 -10.29
CA VAL A 102 -2.45 12.18 -11.44
C VAL A 102 -1.85 10.77 -11.56
N ILE A 103 -1.46 10.15 -10.45
CA ILE A 103 -0.94 8.77 -10.48
C ILE A 103 -2.03 7.76 -10.92
N GLN A 104 -3.29 7.91 -10.48
CA GLN A 104 -4.40 7.08 -10.98
C GLN A 104 -4.52 7.20 -12.52
N ARG A 105 -4.45 8.44 -13.04
CA ARG A 105 -4.50 8.67 -14.49
C ARG A 105 -3.31 8.01 -15.20
N LYS A 106 -2.10 8.09 -14.64
CA LYS A 106 -0.90 7.44 -15.19
C LYS A 106 -0.99 5.92 -15.16
N CYS A 107 -1.52 5.34 -14.10
CA CYS A 107 -1.81 3.89 -14.05
C CYS A 107 -2.73 3.47 -15.21
N TYR A 108 -3.81 4.23 -15.46
CA TYR A 108 -4.69 3.96 -16.59
C TYR A 108 -3.97 4.08 -17.94
N GLU A 109 -3.16 5.11 -18.14
CA GLU A 109 -2.40 5.31 -19.39
C GLU A 109 -1.38 4.18 -19.64
N ILE A 110 -0.68 3.71 -18.59
CA ILE A 110 0.34 2.68 -18.71
C ILE A 110 -0.28 1.29 -18.88
N TYR A 111 -1.29 0.94 -18.05
CA TYR A 111 -1.81 -0.43 -17.98
C TYR A 111 -3.14 -0.63 -18.71
N ASN A 112 -3.83 0.43 -19.10
CA ASN A 112 -5.23 0.44 -19.57
C ASN A 112 -6.20 -0.18 -18.52
N ILE A 113 -5.90 0.00 -17.23
CA ILE A 113 -6.67 -0.49 -16.09
C ILE A 113 -7.07 0.72 -15.25
N THR A 114 -8.37 0.84 -14.94
CA THR A 114 -8.85 1.86 -14.00
C THR A 114 -8.53 1.40 -12.58
N PRO A 115 -7.73 2.16 -11.80
CA PRO A 115 -7.43 1.82 -10.42
C PRO A 115 -8.68 1.84 -9.54
N VAL A 116 -8.75 0.92 -8.58
CA VAL A 116 -9.79 0.89 -7.56
C VAL A 116 -9.26 1.50 -6.27
N LEU A 117 -10.02 2.43 -5.68
CA LEU A 117 -9.64 3.11 -4.47
C LEU A 117 -10.11 2.35 -3.23
N PHE A 118 -9.20 2.16 -2.29
CA PHE A 118 -9.45 1.46 -1.04
C PHE A 118 -9.35 2.39 0.16
N ASN A 119 -10.43 2.50 0.91
CA ASN A 119 -10.42 3.23 2.18
C ASN A 119 -9.49 2.55 3.20
N VAL A 120 -8.68 3.32 3.93
CA VAL A 120 -7.68 2.85 4.90
C VAL A 120 -8.24 1.85 5.90
N LEU A 121 -9.36 2.17 6.57
CA LEU A 121 -9.94 1.30 7.60
C LEU A 121 -10.46 -0.01 7.01
N ARG A 122 -11.09 0.07 5.83
CA ARG A 122 -11.57 -1.10 5.12
C ARG A 122 -10.41 -1.98 4.66
N SER A 123 -9.35 -1.39 4.12
CA SER A 123 -8.15 -2.13 3.70
C SER A 123 -7.54 -2.91 4.85
N ARG A 124 -7.35 -2.25 5.99
CA ARG A 124 -6.80 -2.88 7.19
C ARG A 124 -7.65 -4.04 7.70
N ASN A 125 -8.97 -3.91 7.64
CA ASN A 125 -9.88 -4.99 8.02
C ASN A 125 -9.77 -6.18 7.06
N LEU A 126 -9.81 -5.94 5.75
CA LEU A 126 -9.73 -6.98 4.73
C LEU A 126 -8.35 -7.67 4.71
N ALA A 127 -7.30 -6.96 5.10
CA ALA A 127 -5.92 -7.48 5.15
C ALA A 127 -5.53 -8.11 6.49
N ASP A 128 -6.47 -8.29 7.44
CA ASP A 128 -6.23 -8.78 8.80
C ASP A 128 -5.20 -7.92 9.58
N CYS A 129 -5.18 -6.61 9.29
CA CYS A 129 -4.30 -5.58 9.86
C CYS A 129 -5.07 -4.52 10.65
N SER A 130 -6.23 -4.85 11.21
CA SER A 130 -7.03 -3.92 12.03
C SER A 130 -6.26 -3.47 13.26
N VAL A 131 -6.14 -2.15 13.43
CA VAL A 131 -5.39 -1.57 14.57
C VAL A 131 -6.27 -1.48 15.79
N PRO A 132 -5.87 -2.05 16.95
CA PRO A 132 -6.60 -1.91 18.20
C PRO A 132 -6.69 -0.43 18.62
N ARG A 133 -7.74 -0.11 19.40
CA ARG A 133 -7.90 1.24 19.97
C ARG A 133 -6.74 1.57 20.90
N GLY A 134 -6.20 2.78 20.79
CA GLY A 134 -5.10 3.24 21.64
C GLY A 134 -3.70 2.79 21.18
N VAL A 135 -3.57 2.22 19.98
CA VAL A 135 -2.28 1.76 19.46
C VAL A 135 -1.78 2.67 18.35
N LYS A 136 -0.47 2.93 18.31
CA LYS A 136 0.18 3.65 17.20
C LYS A 136 0.08 2.83 15.91
N SER A 137 -0.68 3.35 14.95
CA SER A 137 -1.06 2.57 13.76
C SER A 137 0.11 2.17 12.87
N LYS A 138 1.10 3.05 12.64
CA LYS A 138 2.18 2.81 11.68
C LYS A 138 3.07 1.63 12.09
N ASP A 139 3.54 1.65 13.35
CA ASP A 139 4.42 0.59 13.86
C ASP A 139 3.67 -0.73 14.01
N PHE A 140 2.40 -0.67 14.42
CA PHE A 140 1.53 -1.84 14.48
C PHE A 140 1.34 -2.48 13.09
N ILE A 141 1.00 -1.70 12.06
CA ILE A 141 0.79 -2.20 10.70
C ILE A 141 2.08 -2.82 10.16
N LEU A 142 3.22 -2.15 10.31
CA LEU A 142 4.53 -2.66 9.86
C LEU A 142 4.86 -4.03 10.48
N ARG A 143 4.67 -4.16 11.81
CA ARG A 143 4.86 -5.46 12.48
C ARG A 143 3.88 -6.50 12.01
N ARG A 144 2.60 -6.13 11.92
CA ARG A 144 1.55 -7.06 11.50
C ARG A 144 1.79 -7.59 10.08
N VAL A 145 2.23 -6.74 9.17
CA VAL A 145 2.64 -7.14 7.82
C VAL A 145 3.82 -8.11 7.87
N CYS A 146 4.83 -7.87 8.72
CA CYS A 146 5.95 -8.78 8.90
C CYS A 146 5.58 -10.13 9.54
N GLU A 147 4.53 -10.17 10.34
CA GLU A 147 3.99 -11.41 10.93
C GLU A 147 3.22 -12.24 9.89
N LEU A 148 2.34 -11.57 9.13
CA LEU A 148 1.54 -12.21 8.09
C LEU A 148 2.38 -12.64 6.87
N HIS A 149 3.42 -11.88 6.55
CA HIS A 149 4.27 -12.05 5.39
C HIS A 149 5.76 -12.00 5.78
N PRO A 150 6.29 -13.05 6.45
CA PRO A 150 7.68 -13.05 6.93
C PRO A 150 8.73 -12.81 5.85
N GLU A 151 8.43 -13.19 4.62
CA GLU A 151 9.28 -12.99 3.44
C GLU A 151 9.49 -11.52 3.09
N VAL A 152 8.62 -10.64 3.54
CA VAL A 152 8.71 -9.20 3.27
C VAL A 152 9.82 -8.51 4.04
N LYS A 153 10.24 -9.06 5.18
CA LYS A 153 11.27 -8.43 6.03
C LYS A 153 12.54 -8.10 5.27
N ASN A 154 12.92 -8.94 4.30
CA ASN A 154 14.12 -8.73 3.49
C ASN A 154 13.90 -7.70 2.36
N GLN A 155 12.67 -7.29 2.10
CA GLN A 155 12.30 -6.31 1.07
C GLN A 155 12.06 -4.92 1.67
N LEU A 156 11.88 -4.83 3.00
CA LEU A 156 11.64 -3.57 3.69
C LEU A 156 12.93 -2.77 3.85
N PRO A 157 12.90 -1.45 3.63
CA PRO A 157 14.07 -0.61 3.79
C PRO A 157 14.50 -0.52 5.26
N LEU A 158 15.80 -0.69 5.48
CA LEU A 158 16.44 -0.53 6.79
C LEU A 158 17.18 0.81 6.90
N MET A 159 17.29 1.34 8.10
CA MET A 159 18.15 2.51 8.38
C MET A 159 19.62 2.12 8.23
N LYS A 160 20.41 2.99 7.58
CA LYS A 160 21.84 2.75 7.32
C LYS A 160 22.70 2.55 8.58
N THR A 161 22.28 3.12 9.70
CA THR A 161 23.07 3.17 10.95
C THR A 161 22.51 2.33 12.08
N LYS A 162 21.31 1.78 11.92
CA LYS A 162 20.62 0.99 12.93
C LYS A 162 19.95 -0.20 12.26
N ASN A 163 19.83 -1.30 12.96
CA ASN A 163 19.08 -2.47 12.49
C ASN A 163 17.55 -2.28 12.72
N GLU A 164 17.06 -1.10 12.36
CA GLU A 164 15.66 -0.69 12.46
C GLU A 164 15.12 -0.38 11.07
N PHE A 165 13.81 -0.49 10.88
CA PHE A 165 13.17 -0.13 9.62
C PHE A 165 13.22 1.38 9.38
N ALA A 166 13.51 1.77 8.14
CA ALA A 166 13.41 3.16 7.71
C ALA A 166 11.95 3.60 7.61
N LYS A 167 11.70 4.92 7.59
CA LYS A 167 10.32 5.46 7.50
C LYS A 167 9.58 5.02 6.25
N GLU A 168 10.29 4.80 5.17
CA GLU A 168 9.75 4.31 3.90
C GLU A 168 9.13 2.91 4.03
N ALA A 169 9.51 2.14 5.06
CA ALA A 169 8.90 0.84 5.36
C ALA A 169 7.40 0.95 5.72
N TRP A 170 6.96 2.09 6.27
CA TRP A 170 5.54 2.32 6.53
C TRP A 170 4.73 2.44 5.25
N ASP A 171 5.25 3.20 4.26
CA ASP A 171 4.57 3.37 2.96
C ASP A 171 4.53 2.03 2.19
N VAL A 172 5.60 1.22 2.29
CA VAL A 172 5.61 -0.15 1.74
C VAL A 172 4.56 -1.03 2.43
N SER A 173 4.46 -0.95 3.77
CA SER A 173 3.48 -1.73 4.53
C SER A 173 2.04 -1.36 4.19
N ASP A 174 1.74 -0.06 4.06
CA ASP A 174 0.42 0.42 3.68
C ASP A 174 0.08 -0.02 2.24
N ALA A 175 1.04 -0.02 1.29
CA ALA A 175 0.85 -0.58 -0.05
C ALA A 175 0.59 -2.09 -0.05
N ILE A 176 1.24 -2.85 0.84
CA ILE A 176 0.99 -4.29 1.02
C ILE A 176 -0.43 -4.52 1.54
N VAL A 177 -0.86 -3.74 2.53
CA VAL A 177 -2.23 -3.79 3.07
C VAL A 177 -3.27 -3.53 1.99
N VAL A 178 -3.04 -2.55 1.12
CA VAL A 178 -3.95 -2.24 0.00
C VAL A 178 -4.00 -3.38 -1.01
N GLY A 179 -2.85 -3.90 -1.43
CA GLY A 179 -2.78 -5.05 -2.34
C GLY A 179 -3.45 -6.30 -1.77
N ARG A 180 -3.22 -6.58 -0.49
CA ARG A 180 -3.86 -7.68 0.23
C ARG A 180 -5.37 -7.52 0.35
N ALA A 181 -5.85 -6.30 0.62
CA ALA A 181 -7.28 -5.99 0.67
C ALA A 181 -7.98 -6.21 -0.68
N ALA A 182 -7.31 -5.86 -1.76
CA ALA A 182 -7.79 -6.11 -3.12
C ALA A 182 -7.84 -7.63 -3.41
N ALA A 183 -6.80 -8.39 -3.04
CA ALA A 183 -6.79 -9.84 -3.15
C ALA A 183 -7.95 -10.48 -2.36
N ALA A 184 -8.17 -10.05 -1.12
CA ALA A 184 -9.28 -10.53 -0.30
C ALA A 184 -10.67 -10.18 -0.86
N THR A 185 -10.78 -9.10 -1.62
CA THR A 185 -12.03 -8.72 -2.29
C THR A 185 -12.29 -9.57 -3.54
N LEU A 186 -11.23 -9.93 -4.26
CA LEU A 186 -11.31 -10.76 -5.48
C LEU A 186 -11.42 -12.25 -5.17
N LEU A 187 -10.93 -12.69 -4.01
CA LEU A 187 -10.93 -14.08 -3.53
C LEU A 187 -11.69 -14.19 -2.19
N PRO A 188 -13.03 -13.99 -2.19
CA PRO A 188 -13.79 -13.91 -0.94
C PRO A 188 -13.84 -15.22 -0.15
N ASP A 189 -13.73 -16.36 -0.84
CA ASP A 189 -13.83 -17.71 -0.24
C ASP A 189 -12.50 -18.25 0.30
N ARG A 190 -11.46 -17.44 0.29
CA ARG A 190 -10.17 -17.86 0.78
C ARG A 190 -10.20 -18.05 2.32
N PRO A 191 -9.51 -19.07 2.86
CA PRO A 191 -9.39 -19.23 4.30
C PRO A 191 -8.67 -18.01 4.90
N LYS A 192 -9.26 -17.43 5.96
CA LYS A 192 -8.57 -16.38 6.74
C LYS A 192 -7.39 -17.01 7.46
N GLU A 193 -6.22 -16.40 7.35
CA GLU A 193 -5.07 -16.82 8.13
C GLU A 193 -5.35 -16.56 9.62
N ILE A 194 -5.42 -17.65 10.40
CA ILE A 194 -5.56 -17.54 11.86
C ILE A 194 -4.17 -17.20 12.41
N VAL A 195 -3.87 -15.91 12.45
CA VAL A 195 -2.67 -15.46 13.17
C VAL A 195 -3.05 -15.31 14.64
N LYS A 196 -2.32 -15.99 15.52
CA LYS A 196 -2.47 -15.80 16.96
C LYS A 196 -2.24 -14.33 17.28
N GLU A 197 -3.15 -13.74 18.05
CA GLU A 197 -2.99 -12.35 18.51
C GLU A 197 -1.67 -12.23 19.26
N THR A 198 -0.72 -11.52 18.67
CA THR A 198 0.53 -11.16 19.35
C THR A 198 0.21 -10.01 20.30
N PRO A 199 0.62 -10.07 21.58
CA PRO A 199 0.42 -8.96 22.51
C PRO A 199 1.00 -7.68 21.94
N VAL A 200 0.25 -6.58 22.00
CA VAL A 200 0.73 -5.26 21.60
C VAL A 200 1.78 -4.82 22.61
N PRO A 201 3.03 -4.54 22.22
CA PRO A 201 4.05 -4.05 23.13
C PRO A 201 3.61 -2.71 23.76
N GLU A 202 4.02 -2.50 25.03
CA GLU A 202 3.65 -1.27 25.77
C GLU A 202 4.09 0.02 25.05
N GLU A 203 5.23 -0.01 24.34
CA GLU A 203 5.76 1.13 23.59
C GLU A 203 4.86 1.62 22.44
N ASP A 204 3.91 0.78 21.99
CA ASP A 204 2.96 1.13 20.92
C ASP A 204 1.62 1.62 21.46
N LEU A 205 1.40 1.55 22.76
CA LEU A 205 0.22 2.13 23.39
C LEU A 205 0.29 3.66 23.36
N ILE A 206 -0.83 4.29 23.12
CA ILE A 206 -0.99 5.73 23.20
C ILE A 206 -1.57 6.02 24.59
N ASP A 207 -0.85 6.77 25.41
CA ASP A 207 -1.40 7.33 26.65
C ASP A 207 -2.52 8.32 26.28
N PHE A 208 -3.68 8.15 26.91
CA PHE A 208 -4.87 8.99 26.73
C PHE A 208 -4.91 10.09 27.77
#